data_1fbbee99f140ab0869815a000d463d41
#
_entry.id   1fbbee99f140ab0869815a000d463d41
#
_cell.length_a   1.000
_cell.length_b   1.000
_cell.length_c   1.000
_cell.angle_alpha   90.00
_cell.angle_beta   90.00
_cell.angle_gamma   90.00
#
_symmetry.space_group_name_H-M   'P 1'
#
loop_
_entity.id
_entity.type
_entity.pdbx_description
1 polymer ?
#
loop_
_entity_poly.entity_id
_entity_poly.type
_entity_poly.pdbx_seq_one_letter_code
_entity_poly.pdbx_strand_id
1 'polypeptide(L)'
;MHLLYALVKSHHHLGNDRELKHYHQYEVGQQIIIYHPCSNQWLKAVDYGGVPYPDPSAPSDKDERWTENQYPIVYHRYITAIENGKIHLDAPLFYALKKSVAQSYIYVPDMKGTIYGSGIENITIEIESQGGEDENHAWNAVRFRSIENAWAIDCAFSGFGQAGIVTEACRRSSFIRCDAVDPVGITSGERKYNFNTYLYSQLNLFSHCYARAGRHHFMSNGVSGTSGNVFLYCISDGALSVNEGHRGWTQGMLYDNHRDVNMTRPFTLGLYNRVAMGTGHGWAAVNSVLWNCDVDKSYGTIGLQKPPTAQNYAIGCKAKKITGRPVSASDFTLGYVEGQNKEGLEPTSLYLAQLQARNQSLAIQYTPTASKPLLSAHNGLLTVLSDMSDMVLYSADGKKVYSASHLQQNQVISTSWATNGMYFAYLYIDNQLYIQKIVL
;
A
#
# COMPACT_ATOMS: atom_id res chain seq x y z
N MET A 1 -8.85 12.71 15.02
CA MET A 1 -8.66 12.13 13.67
C MET A 1 -9.76 12.68 12.77
N HIS A 2 -9.46 13.70 11.96
CA HIS A 2 -10.47 14.33 11.10
C HIS A 2 -10.64 13.49 9.85
N LEU A 3 -11.81 12.88 9.69
CA LEU A 3 -12.24 12.26 8.43
C LEU A 3 -12.32 13.35 7.37
N LEU A 4 -11.43 13.30 6.38
CA LEU A 4 -11.51 14.17 5.20
C LEU A 4 -12.68 13.69 4.34
N TYR A 5 -13.75 14.44 4.35
CA TYR A 5 -14.87 14.25 3.43
C TYR A 5 -14.49 14.87 2.07
N ALA A 6 -14.38 14.05 1.05
CA ALA A 6 -14.26 14.55 -0.31
C ALA A 6 -15.67 14.81 -0.87
N LEU A 7 -16.05 16.08 -0.98
CA LEU A 7 -17.21 16.49 -1.80
C LEU A 7 -16.81 16.34 -3.28
N VAL A 8 -17.16 15.22 -3.89
CA VAL A 8 -16.88 14.95 -5.29
C VAL A 8 -18.18 15.08 -6.09
N LYS A 9 -18.23 16.08 -6.98
CA LYS A 9 -19.29 16.13 -8.01
C LYS A 9 -18.93 15.14 -9.12
N SER A 10 -19.86 14.29 -9.52
CA SER A 10 -19.73 13.47 -10.70
C SER A 10 -19.66 14.34 -11.95
N HIS A 11 -18.59 14.25 -12.73
CA HIS A 11 -18.49 14.89 -14.03
C HIS A 11 -18.07 13.86 -15.07
N HIS A 12 -18.85 13.78 -16.14
CA HIS A 12 -18.51 13.04 -17.34
C HIS A 12 -17.47 13.80 -18.16
N HIS A 13 -16.54 13.08 -18.73
CA HIS A 13 -15.68 13.61 -19.78
C HIS A 13 -16.46 13.55 -21.09
N LEU A 14 -16.77 14.72 -21.64
CA LEU A 14 -17.46 14.86 -22.93
C LEU A 14 -16.48 14.66 -24.10
N GLY A 15 -16.56 13.50 -24.73
CA GLY A 15 -16.24 13.38 -26.15
C GLY A 15 -17.55 13.41 -26.92
N ASN A 16 -17.75 14.44 -27.75
CA ASN A 16 -18.76 14.65 -28.77
C ASN A 16 -20.15 14.02 -28.59
N ASP A 17 -21.11 14.90 -28.34
CA ASP A 17 -22.56 14.85 -28.60
C ASP A 17 -23.20 13.50 -28.91
N ARG A 18 -23.82 12.93 -27.85
CA ARG A 18 -25.20 12.42 -27.86
C ARG A 18 -25.61 12.11 -26.41
N GLU A 19 -26.76 12.63 -26.01
CA GLU A 19 -27.38 12.47 -24.71
C GLU A 19 -27.46 11.02 -24.26
N LEU A 20 -26.78 10.67 -23.16
CA LEU A 20 -27.22 9.66 -22.20
C LEU A 20 -26.73 10.10 -20.82
N LYS A 21 -27.56 10.81 -20.08
CA LYS A 21 -27.37 11.02 -18.65
C LYS A 21 -27.60 9.69 -17.92
N HIS A 22 -26.61 8.82 -17.92
CA HIS A 22 -26.54 7.74 -16.93
C HIS A 22 -26.03 8.34 -15.64
N TYR A 23 -26.93 8.64 -14.71
CA TYR A 23 -26.60 8.78 -13.31
C TYR A 23 -26.12 7.40 -12.85
N HIS A 24 -24.81 7.18 -12.78
CA HIS A 24 -24.28 6.01 -12.11
C HIS A 24 -24.68 6.13 -10.64
N GLN A 25 -25.60 5.29 -10.20
CA GLN A 25 -25.88 5.12 -8.79
C GLN A 25 -24.73 4.30 -8.22
N TYR A 26 -23.93 4.92 -7.35
CA TYR A 26 -22.86 4.21 -6.65
C TYR A 26 -23.46 3.30 -5.58
N GLU A 27 -22.83 2.16 -5.35
CA GLU A 27 -23.30 1.14 -4.40
C GLU A 27 -22.22 0.85 -3.36
N VAL A 28 -22.66 0.44 -2.15
CA VAL A 28 -21.75 -0.06 -1.11
C VAL A 28 -21.10 -1.35 -1.59
N GLY A 29 -19.78 -1.49 -1.36
CA GLY A 29 -18.96 -2.58 -1.88
C GLY A 29 -18.40 -2.33 -3.29
N GLN A 30 -18.87 -1.30 -3.99
CA GLN A 30 -18.39 -0.98 -5.32
C GLN A 30 -16.98 -0.39 -5.26
N GLN A 31 -16.12 -0.82 -6.18
CA GLN A 31 -14.81 -0.20 -6.39
C GLN A 31 -14.95 1.05 -7.25
N ILE A 32 -14.27 2.11 -6.84
CA ILE A 32 -14.18 3.38 -7.57
C ILE A 32 -12.74 3.83 -7.69
N ILE A 33 -12.48 4.63 -8.73
CA ILE A 33 -11.28 5.44 -8.84
C ILE A 33 -11.61 6.87 -8.45
N ILE A 34 -10.75 7.44 -7.59
CA ILE A 34 -10.72 8.86 -7.32
C ILE A 34 -9.54 9.44 -8.08
N TYR A 35 -9.82 10.35 -8.99
CA TYR A 35 -8.84 10.92 -9.91
C TYR A 35 -8.70 12.42 -9.68
N HIS A 36 -7.48 12.88 -9.47
CA HIS A 36 -7.13 14.30 -9.41
C HIS A 36 -6.19 14.62 -10.56
N PRO A 37 -6.61 15.50 -11.50
CA PRO A 37 -5.82 15.82 -12.68
C PRO A 37 -4.47 16.46 -12.32
N CYS A 38 -3.43 16.10 -13.05
CA CYS A 38 -2.14 16.80 -13.06
C CYS A 38 -2.28 18.02 -13.98
N SER A 39 -2.92 19.08 -13.45
CA SER A 39 -3.13 20.35 -14.18
C SER A 39 -1.93 21.28 -14.05
N ASN A 40 -1.85 22.28 -14.92
CA ASN A 40 -0.83 23.32 -14.81
C ASN A 40 -0.88 24.09 -13.47
N GLN A 41 -2.07 24.28 -12.89
CA GLN A 41 -2.21 24.93 -11.57
C GLN A 41 -1.65 24.04 -10.47
N TRP A 42 -1.91 22.73 -10.52
CA TRP A 42 -1.30 21.79 -9.58
C TRP A 42 0.22 21.73 -9.74
N LEU A 43 0.73 21.66 -10.97
CA LEU A 43 2.17 21.67 -11.26
C LEU A 43 2.86 22.91 -10.70
N LYS A 44 2.27 24.10 -10.87
CA LYS A 44 2.78 25.35 -10.24
C LYS A 44 2.81 25.23 -8.72
N ALA A 45 1.78 24.66 -8.09
CA ALA A 45 1.71 24.50 -6.64
C ALA A 45 2.77 23.53 -6.08
N VAL A 46 3.26 22.59 -6.89
CA VAL A 46 4.30 21.62 -6.51
C VAL A 46 5.65 21.91 -7.18
N ASP A 47 5.82 23.13 -7.68
CA ASP A 47 7.04 23.60 -8.38
C ASP A 47 7.49 22.65 -9.48
N TYR A 48 6.55 22.18 -10.31
CA TYR A 48 6.83 21.26 -11.42
C TYR A 48 7.68 20.06 -11.01
N GLY A 49 7.41 19.51 -9.80
CA GLY A 49 8.14 18.41 -9.21
C GLY A 49 9.41 18.81 -8.45
N GLY A 50 9.72 20.12 -8.35
CA GLY A 50 10.98 20.59 -7.78
C GLY A 50 12.20 20.14 -8.57
N VAL A 51 12.03 19.90 -9.87
CA VAL A 51 13.12 19.63 -10.81
C VAL A 51 13.67 20.97 -11.29
N PRO A 52 14.97 21.23 -11.17
CA PRO A 52 15.58 22.47 -11.66
C PRO A 52 15.33 22.68 -13.16
N TYR A 53 15.37 23.92 -13.60
CA TYR A 53 15.42 24.19 -15.05
C TYR A 53 16.69 23.59 -15.61
N PRO A 54 16.65 23.01 -16.83
CA PRO A 54 17.85 22.58 -17.52
C PRO A 54 18.84 23.73 -17.61
N ASP A 55 20.11 23.48 -17.32
CA ASP A 55 21.17 24.45 -17.55
C ASP A 55 21.36 24.62 -19.08
N PRO A 56 21.10 25.82 -19.64
CA PRO A 56 21.27 26.05 -21.07
C PRO A 56 22.68 25.78 -21.60
N SER A 57 23.70 25.86 -20.70
CA SER A 57 25.11 25.62 -21.04
C SER A 57 25.50 24.15 -20.97
N ALA A 58 24.66 23.31 -20.31
CA ALA A 58 24.87 21.88 -20.19
C ALA A 58 23.52 21.15 -20.29
N PRO A 59 22.83 21.24 -21.45
CA PRO A 59 21.52 20.60 -21.60
C PRO A 59 21.64 19.08 -21.43
N SER A 60 20.84 18.55 -20.55
CA SER A 60 20.63 17.12 -20.36
C SER A 60 19.22 16.79 -20.81
N ASP A 61 19.08 15.87 -21.75
CA ASP A 61 17.80 15.29 -22.17
C ASP A 61 17.08 14.50 -21.07
N LYS A 62 17.67 14.44 -19.86
CA LYS A 62 17.14 13.77 -18.68
C LYS A 62 16.53 14.70 -17.65
N ASP A 63 16.72 16.02 -17.75
CA ASP A 63 16.32 17.00 -16.75
C ASP A 63 15.01 17.68 -17.14
N GLU A 64 14.00 16.90 -17.45
CA GLU A 64 12.70 17.44 -17.80
C GLU A 64 11.86 17.72 -16.55
N ARG A 65 11.42 18.97 -16.40
CA ARG A 65 10.40 19.35 -15.42
C ARG A 65 9.09 18.66 -15.74
N TRP A 66 8.31 18.36 -14.73
CA TRP A 66 7.03 17.69 -14.91
C TRP A 66 6.07 18.51 -15.79
N THR A 67 5.34 17.79 -16.62
CA THR A 67 4.39 18.35 -17.59
C THR A 67 2.95 17.99 -17.25
N GLU A 68 2.02 18.72 -17.84
CA GLU A 68 0.57 18.47 -17.67
C GLU A 68 0.21 17.03 -18.03
N ASN A 69 -0.69 16.42 -17.26
CA ASN A 69 -1.15 15.04 -17.38
C ASN A 69 -0.10 13.95 -17.07
N GLN A 70 1.14 14.29 -16.73
CA GLN A 70 2.20 13.29 -16.50
C GLN A 70 1.99 12.50 -15.20
N TYR A 71 1.55 13.15 -14.12
CA TYR A 71 1.42 12.56 -12.79
C TYR A 71 0.04 12.81 -12.16
N PRO A 72 -1.06 12.34 -12.75
CA PRO A 72 -2.36 12.42 -12.11
C PRO A 72 -2.37 11.60 -10.82
N ILE A 73 -3.04 12.09 -9.78
CA ILE A 73 -3.20 11.37 -8.54
C ILE A 73 -4.39 10.43 -8.67
N VAL A 74 -4.16 9.14 -8.41
CA VAL A 74 -5.15 8.09 -8.63
C VAL A 74 -5.24 7.21 -7.39
N TYR A 75 -6.45 7.06 -6.84
CA TYR A 75 -6.73 6.15 -5.73
C TYR A 75 -7.79 5.14 -6.12
N HIS A 76 -7.50 3.85 -5.92
CA HIS A 76 -8.47 2.77 -5.95
C HIS A 76 -9.05 2.59 -4.56
N ARG A 77 -10.36 2.73 -4.40
CA ARG A 77 -11.06 2.61 -3.12
C ARG A 77 -12.36 1.83 -3.26
N TYR A 78 -12.76 1.18 -2.19
CA TYR A 78 -14.10 0.60 -2.07
C TYR A 78 -15.01 1.52 -1.29
N ILE A 79 -16.27 1.58 -1.70
CA ILE A 79 -17.32 2.31 -0.99
C ILE A 79 -17.75 1.45 0.20
N THR A 80 -17.60 1.96 1.41
CA THR A 80 -18.00 1.26 2.64
C THR A 80 -19.36 1.70 3.15
N ALA A 81 -19.78 2.94 2.87
CA ALA A 81 -21.10 3.45 3.17
C ALA A 81 -21.44 4.65 2.24
N ILE A 82 -22.72 4.90 2.06
CA ILE A 82 -23.27 6.10 1.38
C ILE A 82 -24.32 6.70 2.31
N GLU A 83 -24.01 7.81 2.95
CA GLU A 83 -24.84 8.42 3.97
C GLU A 83 -24.91 9.94 3.78
N ASN A 84 -26.12 10.50 3.81
CA ASN A 84 -26.34 11.95 3.71
C ASN A 84 -25.61 12.61 2.53
N GLY A 85 -25.59 11.94 1.36
CA GLY A 85 -24.90 12.41 0.16
C GLY A 85 -23.38 12.33 0.21
N LYS A 86 -22.80 11.61 1.19
CA LYS A 86 -21.36 11.39 1.35
C LYS A 86 -21.02 9.93 1.07
N ILE A 87 -19.89 9.73 0.41
CA ILE A 87 -19.31 8.40 0.16
C ILE A 87 -18.19 8.16 1.18
N HIS A 88 -18.30 7.08 1.94
CA HIS A 88 -17.28 6.59 2.85
C HIS A 88 -16.39 5.57 2.12
N LEU A 89 -15.09 5.62 2.41
CA LEU A 89 -14.07 4.83 1.72
C LEU A 89 -13.39 3.87 2.67
N ASP A 90 -12.93 2.73 2.15
CA ASP A 90 -12.22 1.68 2.89
C ASP A 90 -10.82 2.10 3.36
N ALA A 91 -10.23 3.10 2.72
CA ALA A 91 -8.92 3.63 3.09
C ALA A 91 -8.83 5.15 2.84
N PRO A 92 -7.96 5.87 3.57
CA PRO A 92 -7.80 7.32 3.41
C PRO A 92 -7.18 7.68 2.06
N LEU A 93 -7.34 8.94 1.69
CA LEU A 93 -6.56 9.59 0.64
C LEU A 93 -5.29 10.17 1.29
N PHE A 94 -4.15 9.98 0.63
CA PHE A 94 -2.85 10.40 1.17
C PHE A 94 -2.46 11.82 0.78
N TYR A 95 -3.30 12.51 0.00
CA TYR A 95 -3.06 13.89 -0.42
C TYR A 95 -4.37 14.69 -0.47
N ALA A 96 -4.29 15.98 -0.13
CA ALA A 96 -5.44 16.88 -0.17
C ALA A 96 -5.80 17.25 -1.60
N LEU A 97 -6.94 16.80 -2.08
CA LEU A 97 -7.44 17.06 -3.44
C LEU A 97 -8.15 18.43 -3.48
N LYS A 98 -7.38 19.49 -3.78
CA LYS A 98 -7.88 20.87 -3.75
C LYS A 98 -8.51 21.25 -5.09
N LYS A 99 -9.81 21.58 -5.08
CA LYS A 99 -10.54 22.06 -6.26
C LYS A 99 -9.92 23.33 -6.88
N SER A 100 -9.27 24.18 -6.06
CA SER A 100 -8.61 25.39 -6.54
C SER A 100 -7.44 25.15 -7.49
N VAL A 101 -6.86 23.95 -7.49
CA VAL A 101 -5.77 23.58 -8.41
C VAL A 101 -6.20 22.60 -9.49
N ALA A 102 -7.15 21.69 -9.19
CA ALA A 102 -7.76 20.80 -10.17
C ALA A 102 -9.07 20.21 -9.63
N GLN A 103 -10.12 20.15 -10.44
CA GLN A 103 -11.36 19.48 -10.07
C GLN A 103 -11.17 17.96 -10.13
N SER A 104 -11.23 17.30 -8.96
CA SER A 104 -11.23 15.84 -8.88
C SER A 104 -12.58 15.26 -9.26
N TYR A 105 -12.58 14.00 -9.71
CA TYR A 105 -13.79 13.26 -10.02
C TYR A 105 -13.64 11.79 -9.64
N ILE A 106 -14.75 11.06 -9.61
CA ILE A 106 -14.78 9.63 -9.36
C ILE A 106 -15.43 8.90 -10.54
N TYR A 107 -15.00 7.66 -10.76
CA TYR A 107 -15.61 6.78 -11.76
C TYR A 107 -15.43 5.31 -11.36
N VAL A 108 -16.25 4.44 -11.95
CA VAL A 108 -16.15 2.99 -11.78
C VAL A 108 -15.12 2.46 -12.78
N PRO A 109 -14.04 1.81 -12.32
CA PRO A 109 -13.04 1.23 -13.23
C PRO A 109 -13.56 -0.04 -13.92
N ASP A 110 -13.06 -0.33 -15.09
CA ASP A 110 -13.11 -1.67 -15.66
C ASP A 110 -12.02 -2.53 -14.99
N MET A 111 -12.47 -3.54 -14.24
CA MET A 111 -11.59 -4.45 -13.50
C MET A 111 -11.33 -5.76 -14.25
N LYS A 112 -11.69 -5.83 -15.52
CA LYS A 112 -11.47 -7.02 -16.35
C LYS A 112 -9.99 -7.39 -16.39
N GLY A 113 -9.68 -8.65 -16.13
CA GLY A 113 -8.30 -9.16 -16.08
C GLY A 113 -7.57 -8.94 -14.75
N THR A 114 -8.22 -8.37 -13.75
CA THR A 114 -7.66 -8.34 -12.40
C THR A 114 -7.77 -9.72 -11.75
N ILE A 115 -6.68 -10.18 -11.16
CA ILE A 115 -6.61 -11.42 -10.38
C ILE A 115 -6.91 -11.09 -8.92
N TYR A 116 -7.61 -11.97 -8.22
CA TYR A 116 -7.95 -11.80 -6.81
C TYR A 116 -7.54 -13.02 -5.99
N GLY A 117 -7.03 -12.78 -4.78
CA GLY A 117 -6.83 -13.82 -3.77
C GLY A 117 -5.89 -14.93 -4.22
N SER A 118 -4.72 -14.59 -4.76
CA SER A 118 -3.72 -15.55 -5.23
C SER A 118 -2.35 -15.22 -4.66
N GLY A 119 -1.54 -16.23 -4.37
CA GLY A 119 -0.22 -16.01 -3.79
C GLY A 119 0.69 -17.23 -3.85
N ILE A 120 1.84 -17.11 -3.21
CA ILE A 120 2.86 -18.13 -3.09
C ILE A 120 3.31 -18.25 -1.63
N GLU A 121 3.65 -19.45 -1.20
CA GLU A 121 4.10 -19.72 0.17
C GLU A 121 5.21 -20.77 0.19
N ASN A 122 6.19 -20.60 1.09
CA ASN A 122 7.24 -21.58 1.35
C ASN A 122 8.03 -21.99 0.09
N ILE A 123 8.33 -21.02 -0.78
CA ILE A 123 9.05 -21.24 -2.03
C ILE A 123 10.39 -20.52 -2.01
N THR A 124 11.44 -21.20 -2.44
CA THR A 124 12.73 -20.60 -2.78
C THR A 124 12.87 -20.53 -4.30
N ILE A 125 13.18 -19.34 -4.81
CA ILE A 125 13.49 -19.12 -6.24
C ILE A 125 14.93 -18.62 -6.32
N GLU A 126 15.80 -19.46 -6.87
CA GLU A 126 17.17 -19.13 -7.18
C GLU A 126 17.31 -19.02 -8.70
N ILE A 127 17.74 -17.86 -9.19
CA ILE A 127 17.89 -17.60 -10.62
C ILE A 127 19.33 -17.86 -11.01
N GLU A 128 19.53 -18.81 -11.90
CA GLU A 128 20.84 -19.13 -12.47
C GLU A 128 21.36 -17.97 -13.34
N SER A 129 22.65 -17.68 -13.23
CA SER A 129 23.34 -16.67 -14.01
C SER A 129 24.84 -17.01 -14.11
N GLN A 130 25.57 -16.30 -14.97
CA GLN A 130 27.03 -16.41 -15.02
C GLN A 130 27.73 -15.66 -13.86
N GLY A 131 26.94 -15.00 -12.99
CA GLY A 131 27.46 -14.16 -11.91
C GLY A 131 28.01 -12.81 -12.36
N GLY A 132 28.56 -12.02 -11.44
CA GLY A 132 29.14 -10.71 -11.70
C GLY A 132 28.11 -9.70 -12.29
N GLU A 133 28.38 -9.23 -13.49
CA GLU A 133 27.55 -8.26 -14.23
C GLU A 133 26.69 -8.90 -15.32
N ASP A 134 26.48 -10.21 -15.28
CA ASP A 134 25.60 -10.90 -16.23
C ASP A 134 24.18 -10.31 -16.18
N GLU A 135 23.62 -10.00 -17.33
CA GLU A 135 22.21 -9.54 -17.46
C GLU A 135 21.37 -10.49 -18.33
N ASN A 136 21.92 -11.66 -18.74
CA ASN A 136 21.23 -12.65 -19.57
C ASN A 136 20.50 -13.71 -18.72
N HIS A 137 19.77 -13.26 -17.71
CA HIS A 137 18.98 -14.11 -16.83
C HIS A 137 17.64 -13.47 -16.46
N ALA A 138 16.82 -14.13 -15.63
CA ALA A 138 15.51 -13.60 -15.27
C ALA A 138 15.64 -12.27 -14.51
N TRP A 139 14.88 -11.28 -14.99
CA TRP A 139 14.88 -9.91 -14.49
C TRP A 139 14.28 -9.79 -13.09
N ASN A 140 13.17 -10.48 -12.84
CA ASN A 140 12.50 -10.52 -11.57
C ASN A 140 12.27 -11.96 -11.12
N ALA A 141 12.40 -12.25 -9.83
CA ALA A 141 12.03 -13.56 -9.32
C ALA A 141 10.50 -13.73 -9.34
N VAL A 142 9.75 -12.73 -8.84
CA VAL A 142 8.28 -12.75 -8.89
C VAL A 142 7.75 -11.35 -9.22
N ARG A 143 6.73 -11.31 -10.09
CA ARG A 143 5.99 -10.09 -10.42
C ARG A 143 4.51 -10.26 -10.14
N PHE A 144 3.99 -9.47 -9.22
CA PHE A 144 2.56 -9.35 -8.91
C PHE A 144 1.98 -8.21 -9.72
N ARG A 145 1.26 -8.51 -10.80
CA ARG A 145 0.72 -7.51 -11.71
C ARG A 145 -0.79 -7.63 -11.86
N SER A 146 -1.49 -6.48 -11.78
CA SER A 146 -2.96 -6.41 -11.91
C SER A 146 -3.65 -7.42 -10.98
N ILE A 147 -3.28 -7.35 -9.70
CA ILE A 147 -3.72 -8.32 -8.69
C ILE A 147 -4.14 -7.60 -7.41
N GLU A 148 -5.10 -8.17 -6.71
CA GLU A 148 -5.60 -7.67 -5.44
C GLU A 148 -5.74 -8.79 -4.42
N ASN A 149 -5.46 -8.49 -3.13
CA ASN A 149 -5.44 -9.47 -2.04
C ASN A 149 -4.49 -10.65 -2.32
N ALA A 150 -3.33 -10.35 -2.91
CA ALA A 150 -2.28 -11.34 -3.15
C ALA A 150 -1.37 -11.51 -1.92
N TRP A 151 -0.57 -12.57 -1.93
CA TRP A 151 0.44 -12.76 -0.90
C TRP A 151 1.69 -13.49 -1.40
N ALA A 152 2.82 -13.22 -0.71
CA ALA A 152 3.98 -14.10 -0.65
C ALA A 152 4.36 -14.25 0.82
N ILE A 153 4.45 -15.49 1.31
CA ILE A 153 4.72 -15.78 2.71
C ILE A 153 5.83 -16.83 2.81
N ASP A 154 6.84 -16.54 3.66
CA ASP A 154 7.97 -17.47 3.91
C ASP A 154 8.70 -17.86 2.62
N CYS A 155 9.00 -16.88 1.74
CA CYS A 155 9.64 -17.10 0.46
C CYS A 155 11.05 -16.50 0.42
N ALA A 156 11.95 -17.10 -0.35
CA ALA A 156 13.30 -16.58 -0.57
C ALA A 156 13.61 -16.43 -2.07
N PHE A 157 14.28 -15.33 -2.42
CA PHE A 157 14.60 -14.96 -3.80
C PHE A 157 16.05 -14.54 -3.92
N SER A 158 16.78 -15.12 -4.88
CA SER A 158 18.16 -14.77 -5.16
C SER A 158 18.49 -14.75 -6.65
N GLY A 159 19.60 -14.11 -7.03
CA GLY A 159 20.10 -14.09 -8.40
C GLY A 159 19.30 -13.23 -9.38
N PHE A 160 18.30 -12.48 -8.97
CA PHE A 160 17.50 -11.62 -9.86
C PHE A 160 18.27 -10.40 -10.36
N GLY A 161 17.95 -9.94 -11.58
CA GLY A 161 18.57 -8.72 -12.16
C GLY A 161 17.97 -7.44 -11.59
N GLN A 162 16.65 -7.31 -11.59
CA GLN A 162 15.93 -6.13 -11.12
C GLN A 162 15.38 -6.29 -9.71
N ALA A 163 14.48 -7.25 -9.46
CA ALA A 163 13.83 -7.37 -8.17
C ALA A 163 13.52 -8.81 -7.75
N GLY A 164 13.61 -9.07 -6.44
CA GLY A 164 13.06 -10.28 -5.86
C GLY A 164 11.55 -10.27 -5.97
N ILE A 165 10.89 -9.22 -5.45
CA ILE A 165 9.46 -8.97 -5.65
C ILE A 165 9.27 -7.60 -6.30
N VAL A 166 8.53 -7.56 -7.42
CA VAL A 166 7.99 -6.33 -7.98
C VAL A 166 6.47 -6.37 -8.00
N THR A 167 5.84 -5.30 -7.53
CA THR A 167 4.37 -5.12 -7.59
C THR A 167 4.02 -4.05 -8.61
N GLU A 168 3.02 -4.30 -9.46
CA GLU A 168 2.50 -3.36 -10.45
C GLU A 168 0.98 -3.45 -10.51
N ALA A 169 0.27 -2.35 -10.31
CA ALA A 169 -1.17 -2.35 -10.14
C ALA A 169 -1.63 -3.44 -9.14
N CYS A 170 -0.80 -3.66 -8.11
CA CYS A 170 -1.02 -4.63 -7.04
C CYS A 170 -1.60 -3.90 -5.83
N ARG A 171 -2.68 -4.41 -5.26
CA ARG A 171 -3.42 -3.71 -4.21
C ARG A 171 -3.77 -4.64 -3.05
N ARG A 172 -3.73 -4.09 -1.81
CA ARG A 172 -4.17 -4.79 -0.58
C ARG A 172 -3.52 -6.15 -0.41
N SER A 173 -2.24 -6.25 -0.81
CA SER A 173 -1.49 -7.51 -0.82
C SER A 173 -0.46 -7.53 0.29
N SER A 174 -0.10 -8.72 0.76
CA SER A 174 0.79 -8.90 1.91
C SER A 174 1.98 -9.78 1.56
N PHE A 175 3.18 -9.25 1.81
CA PHE A 175 4.46 -9.93 1.60
C PHE A 175 5.12 -10.08 2.97
N ILE A 176 5.17 -11.30 3.50
CA ILE A 176 5.48 -11.55 4.91
C ILE A 176 6.63 -12.54 5.01
N ARG A 177 7.67 -12.17 5.77
CA ARG A 177 8.87 -13.00 6.00
C ARG A 177 9.47 -13.51 4.68
N CYS A 178 9.66 -12.58 3.74
CA CYS A 178 10.30 -12.87 2.47
C CYS A 178 11.72 -12.32 2.46
N ASP A 179 12.64 -13.11 1.94
CA ASP A 179 14.04 -12.72 1.75
C ASP A 179 14.30 -12.44 0.26
N ALA A 180 14.95 -11.32 -0.03
CA ALA A 180 15.41 -10.99 -1.37
C ALA A 180 16.90 -10.61 -1.30
N VAL A 181 17.76 -11.48 -1.81
CA VAL A 181 19.20 -11.39 -1.58
C VAL A 181 20.02 -11.60 -2.85
N ASP A 182 21.24 -11.10 -2.83
CA ASP A 182 22.30 -11.41 -3.80
C ASP A 182 21.87 -11.24 -5.28
N PRO A 183 21.35 -10.06 -5.67
CA PRO A 183 21.00 -9.79 -7.05
C PRO A 183 22.22 -9.78 -7.95
N VAL A 184 22.09 -10.29 -9.17
CA VAL A 184 23.15 -10.34 -10.18
C VAL A 184 22.88 -9.29 -11.27
N GLY A 185 23.94 -8.74 -11.89
CA GLY A 185 23.88 -7.73 -12.94
C GLY A 185 24.65 -6.46 -12.61
N ILE A 186 24.63 -5.49 -13.51
CA ILE A 186 25.31 -4.21 -13.31
C ILE A 186 24.68 -3.41 -12.16
N THR A 187 25.47 -2.62 -11.45
CA THR A 187 24.97 -1.73 -10.39
C THR A 187 24.61 -0.36 -10.96
N SER A 188 23.46 -0.26 -11.62
CA SER A 188 23.01 0.89 -12.38
C SER A 188 21.52 1.15 -12.18
N GLY A 189 20.94 2.11 -12.90
CA GLY A 189 19.50 2.39 -12.91
C GLY A 189 18.67 1.15 -13.26
N GLU A 190 17.51 0.99 -12.63
CA GLU A 190 16.56 -0.11 -12.82
C GLU A 190 17.05 -1.51 -12.42
N ARG A 191 18.16 -1.63 -11.71
CA ARG A 191 18.73 -2.91 -11.28
C ARG A 191 18.90 -2.99 -9.78
N LYS A 192 18.82 -4.22 -9.28
CA LYS A 192 19.08 -4.58 -7.87
C LYS A 192 18.17 -3.87 -6.90
N TYR A 193 16.85 -3.92 -7.18
CA TYR A 193 15.77 -3.43 -6.32
C TYR A 193 15.10 -4.61 -5.62
N ASN A 194 15.49 -4.94 -4.40
CA ASN A 194 15.05 -6.18 -3.77
C ASN A 194 13.53 -6.28 -3.65
N PHE A 195 12.88 -5.25 -3.09
CA PHE A 195 11.42 -5.12 -3.00
C PHE A 195 11.00 -3.80 -3.64
N ASN A 196 10.29 -3.89 -4.75
CA ASN A 196 9.95 -2.74 -5.58
C ASN A 196 8.44 -2.58 -5.75
N THR A 197 7.84 -1.57 -5.09
CA THR A 197 6.46 -1.18 -5.38
C THR A 197 6.45 -0.27 -6.61
N TYR A 198 5.91 -0.79 -7.71
CA TYR A 198 5.88 -0.10 -8.99
C TYR A 198 4.48 0.48 -9.28
N LEU A 199 4.26 0.98 -10.47
CA LEU A 199 3.10 1.76 -10.91
C LEU A 199 1.75 1.27 -10.34
N TYR A 200 0.97 2.19 -9.77
CA TYR A 200 -0.38 1.97 -9.25
C TYR A 200 -0.50 0.91 -8.15
N SER A 201 0.61 0.54 -7.51
CA SER A 201 0.61 -0.35 -6.35
C SER A 201 0.14 0.41 -5.11
N GLN A 202 -0.94 -0.05 -4.47
CA GLN A 202 -1.56 0.67 -3.36
C GLN A 202 -1.92 -0.24 -2.19
N LEU A 203 -1.70 0.27 -0.97
CA LEU A 203 -2.14 -0.36 0.28
C LEU A 203 -1.55 -1.76 0.48
N ASN A 204 -0.31 -1.98 0.04
CA ASN A 204 0.39 -3.24 0.23
C ASN A 204 1.24 -3.22 1.50
N LEU A 205 1.39 -4.37 2.13
CA LEU A 205 2.20 -4.58 3.32
C LEU A 205 3.39 -5.50 3.00
N PHE A 206 4.60 -5.01 3.28
CA PHE A 206 5.82 -5.80 3.39
C PHE A 206 6.17 -5.89 4.88
N SER A 207 6.16 -7.09 5.45
CA SER A 207 6.34 -7.27 6.89
C SER A 207 7.39 -8.31 7.19
N HIS A 208 8.37 -7.94 8.06
CA HIS A 208 9.47 -8.84 8.46
C HIS A 208 10.26 -9.36 7.27
N CYS A 209 10.38 -8.56 6.20
CA CYS A 209 11.16 -8.91 5.03
C CYS A 209 12.63 -8.53 5.22
N TYR A 210 13.52 -9.32 4.62
CA TYR A 210 14.96 -9.11 4.66
C TYR A 210 15.52 -8.91 3.24
N ALA A 211 16.38 -7.90 3.09
CA ALA A 211 17.01 -7.58 1.82
C ALA A 211 18.53 -7.43 2.00
N ARG A 212 19.32 -8.02 1.09
CA ARG A 212 20.77 -7.94 1.12
C ARG A 212 21.35 -7.68 -0.27
N ALA A 213 22.51 -7.00 -0.29
CA ALA A 213 23.39 -6.79 -1.44
C ALA A 213 22.75 -6.07 -2.64
N GLY A 214 21.55 -5.52 -2.47
CA GLY A 214 20.88 -4.74 -3.51
C GLY A 214 21.29 -3.28 -3.54
N ARG A 215 20.81 -2.58 -4.57
CA ARG A 215 21.02 -1.14 -4.71
C ARG A 215 20.00 -0.36 -3.90
N HIS A 216 18.73 -0.64 -4.07
CA HIS A 216 17.62 -0.12 -3.26
C HIS A 216 16.82 -1.30 -2.72
N HIS A 217 16.84 -1.50 -1.42
CA HIS A 217 16.25 -2.70 -0.83
C HIS A 217 14.73 -2.63 -0.75
N PHE A 218 14.19 -1.54 -0.19
CA PHE A 218 12.76 -1.30 -0.04
C PHE A 218 12.42 0.05 -0.66
N MET A 219 11.77 0.02 -1.80
CA MET A 219 11.52 1.25 -2.52
C MET A 219 10.15 1.31 -3.18
N SER A 220 9.72 2.53 -3.43
CA SER A 220 8.56 2.80 -4.26
C SER A 220 8.99 3.48 -5.56
N ASN A 221 9.09 2.72 -6.64
CA ASN A 221 9.40 3.18 -7.98
C ASN A 221 8.13 3.49 -8.80
N GLY A 222 7.03 3.65 -8.09
CA GLY A 222 5.80 4.13 -8.67
C GLY A 222 5.80 5.65 -8.83
N VAL A 223 4.71 6.16 -9.36
CA VAL A 223 4.44 7.59 -9.47
C VAL A 223 3.22 7.95 -8.62
N SER A 224 2.62 9.08 -8.84
CA SER A 224 1.49 9.63 -8.10
C SER A 224 0.26 8.71 -7.91
N GLY A 225 0.15 7.65 -8.70
CA GLY A 225 -0.84 6.58 -8.51
C GLY A 225 -0.41 5.47 -7.55
N THR A 226 0.82 5.53 -6.99
CA THR A 226 1.34 4.55 -6.03
C THR A 226 1.26 5.16 -4.62
N SER A 227 0.54 4.49 -3.70
CA SER A 227 0.26 5.09 -2.40
C SER A 227 -0.06 4.08 -1.30
N GLY A 228 0.23 4.46 -0.04
CA GLY A 228 -0.17 3.70 1.15
C GLY A 228 0.53 2.37 1.33
N ASN A 229 1.70 2.18 0.73
CA ASN A 229 2.50 0.98 0.94
C ASN A 229 3.29 1.05 2.25
N VAL A 230 3.38 -0.06 2.96
CA VAL A 230 3.98 -0.16 4.29
C VAL A 230 5.15 -1.15 4.28
N PHE A 231 6.28 -0.75 4.87
CA PHE A 231 7.43 -1.59 5.16
C PHE A 231 7.57 -1.70 6.67
N LEU A 232 7.06 -2.81 7.24
CA LEU A 232 6.95 -3.04 8.68
C LEU A 232 8.02 -4.04 9.15
N TYR A 233 8.86 -3.66 10.12
CA TYR A 233 9.94 -4.50 10.67
C TYR A 233 10.86 -5.09 9.60
N CYS A 234 11.09 -4.36 8.52
CA CYS A 234 11.96 -4.78 7.43
C CYS A 234 13.42 -4.48 7.74
N ILE A 235 14.32 -5.36 7.29
CA ILE A 235 15.76 -5.22 7.47
C ILE A 235 16.46 -5.05 6.12
N SER A 236 17.23 -3.98 6.02
CA SER A 236 18.06 -3.62 4.86
C SER A 236 19.54 -3.83 5.22
N ASP A 237 20.18 -4.85 4.66
CA ASP A 237 21.53 -5.26 4.98
C ASP A 237 22.53 -4.86 3.87
N GLY A 238 23.37 -3.88 4.14
CA GLY A 238 24.43 -3.45 3.22
C GLY A 238 23.91 -2.79 1.94
N ALA A 239 22.83 -2.01 2.00
CA ALA A 239 22.28 -1.32 0.82
C ALA A 239 23.29 -0.42 0.14
N LEU A 240 23.41 -0.53 -1.18
CA LEU A 240 24.33 0.29 -1.99
C LEU A 240 23.74 1.67 -2.30
N SER A 241 22.45 1.90 -2.04
CA SER A 241 21.77 3.19 -2.22
C SER A 241 20.61 3.32 -1.22
N VAL A 242 19.72 4.28 -1.43
CA VAL A 242 18.73 4.72 -0.46
C VAL A 242 17.45 3.89 -0.54
N ASN A 243 16.90 3.47 0.60
CA ASN A 243 15.52 3.04 0.74
C ASN A 243 14.63 4.28 0.70
N GLU A 244 13.72 4.35 -0.27
CA GLU A 244 13.08 5.65 -0.59
C GLU A 244 11.81 5.52 -1.42
N GLY A 245 11.02 6.60 -1.49
CA GLY A 245 10.23 6.87 -2.67
C GLY A 245 11.17 7.25 -3.81
N HIS A 246 11.02 6.66 -4.99
CA HIS A 246 12.03 6.78 -6.01
C HIS A 246 11.74 7.87 -7.05
N ARG A 247 10.47 8.12 -7.36
CA ARG A 247 10.08 9.16 -8.32
C ARG A 247 8.61 9.57 -8.21
N GLY A 248 8.32 10.75 -8.74
CA GLY A 248 7.01 11.13 -9.26
C GLY A 248 5.86 11.17 -8.26
N TRP A 249 6.02 11.78 -7.09
CA TRP A 249 4.91 12.03 -6.16
C TRP A 249 4.31 10.78 -5.52
N THR A 250 5.12 9.75 -5.24
CA THR A 250 4.66 8.60 -4.44
C THR A 250 4.19 9.07 -3.06
N GLN A 251 3.05 8.55 -2.59
CA GLN A 251 2.33 9.11 -1.45
C GLN A 251 2.12 8.11 -0.32
N GLY A 252 2.13 8.63 0.92
CA GLY A 252 1.68 7.89 2.11
C GLY A 252 2.44 6.61 2.36
N MET A 253 3.72 6.55 2.02
CA MET A 253 4.57 5.43 2.41
C MET A 253 4.79 5.46 3.91
N LEU A 254 4.85 4.28 4.51
CA LEU A 254 5.23 4.09 5.90
C LEU A 254 6.39 3.10 5.99
N TYR A 255 7.53 3.58 6.49
CA TYR A 255 8.57 2.72 7.03
C TYR A 255 8.38 2.67 8.55
N ASP A 256 8.01 1.52 9.06
CA ASP A 256 7.66 1.31 10.46
C ASP A 256 8.62 0.29 11.09
N ASN A 257 9.45 0.74 12.03
CA ASN A 257 10.51 -0.08 12.63
C ASN A 257 11.48 -0.69 11.60
N HIS A 258 11.71 0.01 10.50
CA HIS A 258 12.70 -0.38 9.49
C HIS A 258 14.12 -0.22 10.06
N ARG A 259 15.02 -1.14 9.73
CA ARG A 259 16.40 -1.11 10.17
C ARG A 259 17.37 -1.27 9.02
N ASP A 260 18.35 -0.37 8.94
CA ASP A 260 19.53 -0.52 8.09
C ASP A 260 20.69 -1.09 8.93
N VAL A 261 21.25 -2.21 8.48
CA VAL A 261 22.37 -2.88 9.13
C VAL A 261 23.55 -3.03 8.14
N ASN A 262 24.75 -3.24 8.66
CA ASN A 262 25.99 -3.40 7.86
C ASN A 262 26.14 -2.31 6.79
N MET A 263 25.82 -1.07 7.16
CA MET A 263 25.78 0.06 6.24
C MET A 263 27.13 0.33 5.60
N THR A 264 27.19 0.35 4.28
CA THR A 264 28.38 0.66 3.49
C THR A 264 28.53 2.16 3.21
N ARG A 265 27.49 2.93 3.47
CA ARG A 265 27.40 4.39 3.28
C ARG A 265 26.45 5.03 4.31
N PRO A 266 26.67 6.30 4.67
CA PRO A 266 25.88 6.91 5.73
C PRO A 266 24.43 7.21 5.33
N PHE A 267 24.10 7.43 4.07
CA PHE A 267 22.78 7.80 3.62
C PHE A 267 22.10 6.62 2.90
N THR A 268 21.19 5.96 3.59
CA THR A 268 20.48 4.74 3.13
C THR A 268 18.96 4.77 3.32
N LEU A 269 18.40 5.81 3.97
CA LEU A 269 16.96 5.97 4.15
C LEU A 269 16.54 7.42 3.91
N GLY A 270 15.48 7.64 3.13
CA GLY A 270 15.03 9.00 2.88
C GLY A 270 13.66 9.21 2.26
N LEU A 271 13.03 10.34 2.63
CA LEU A 271 11.79 10.88 2.07
C LEU A 271 12.09 12.30 1.54
N TYR A 272 12.46 12.40 0.28
CA TYR A 272 13.06 13.62 -0.24
C TYR A 272 12.79 13.85 -1.74
N ASN A 273 13.21 15.00 -2.24
CA ASN A 273 13.22 15.34 -3.66
C ASN A 273 14.50 14.79 -4.30
N ARG A 274 14.37 14.02 -5.34
CA ARG A 274 15.50 13.49 -6.12
C ARG A 274 15.95 14.41 -7.25
N VAL A 275 15.36 15.59 -7.33
CA VAL A 275 15.64 16.62 -8.34
C VAL A 275 15.74 16.04 -9.76
N ALA A 276 16.81 16.32 -10.48
CA ALA A 276 17.07 15.84 -11.82
C ALA A 276 17.56 14.38 -11.89
N MET A 277 17.72 13.66 -10.76
CA MET A 277 18.23 12.27 -10.78
C MET A 277 17.35 11.38 -11.66
N GLY A 278 18.00 10.49 -12.40
CA GLY A 278 17.33 9.58 -13.33
C GLY A 278 16.80 10.33 -14.54
N THR A 279 15.50 10.50 -14.63
CA THR A 279 14.78 11.21 -15.72
C THR A 279 13.92 12.33 -15.15
N GLY A 280 14.50 13.21 -14.31
CA GLY A 280 13.74 14.26 -13.64
C GLY A 280 12.77 13.71 -12.60
N HIS A 281 13.25 12.85 -11.68
CA HIS A 281 12.41 12.13 -10.72
C HIS A 281 11.64 13.06 -9.77
N GLY A 282 12.19 14.22 -9.44
CA GLY A 282 11.54 15.24 -8.63
C GLY A 282 11.15 14.76 -7.24
N TRP A 283 10.06 15.32 -6.71
CA TRP A 283 9.50 14.90 -5.43
C TRP A 283 9.10 13.44 -5.44
N ALA A 284 9.85 12.62 -4.71
CA ALA A 284 9.74 11.17 -4.74
C ALA A 284 8.95 10.59 -3.56
N ALA A 285 8.71 11.38 -2.51
CA ALA A 285 7.95 10.97 -1.34
C ALA A 285 7.11 12.13 -0.80
N VAL A 286 5.83 11.89 -0.53
CA VAL A 286 4.86 12.90 -0.14
C VAL A 286 3.92 12.35 0.93
N ASN A 287 3.68 13.10 2.01
CA ASN A 287 2.86 12.70 3.15
C ASN A 287 3.23 11.30 3.66
N SER A 288 4.53 11.03 3.68
CA SER A 288 5.12 9.75 4.05
C SER A 288 5.77 9.81 5.43
N VAL A 289 5.91 8.67 6.09
CA VAL A 289 6.33 8.59 7.48
C VAL A 289 7.45 7.57 7.66
N LEU A 290 8.48 7.97 8.38
CA LEU A 290 9.48 7.11 9.02
C LEU A 290 9.11 7.03 10.49
N TRP A 291 8.71 5.86 10.96
CA TRP A 291 8.29 5.63 12.34
C TRP A 291 9.23 4.66 13.03
N ASN A 292 9.91 5.11 14.08
CA ASN A 292 10.83 4.28 14.87
C ASN A 292 11.89 3.54 14.04
N CYS A 293 12.34 4.14 12.92
CA CYS A 293 13.38 3.55 12.07
C CYS A 293 14.77 3.68 12.69
N ASP A 294 15.65 2.72 12.43
CA ASP A 294 17.03 2.71 12.94
C ASP A 294 18.04 2.60 11.78
N VAL A 295 18.78 3.68 11.55
CA VAL A 295 19.87 3.75 10.56
C VAL A 295 21.23 4.04 11.22
N ASP A 296 21.45 3.50 12.40
CA ASP A 296 22.65 3.70 13.22
C ASP A 296 22.83 5.17 13.69
N LYS A 297 22.61 5.41 15.00
CA LYS A 297 22.76 6.74 15.63
C LYS A 297 24.20 7.28 15.62
N SER A 298 25.21 6.43 15.36
CA SER A 298 26.61 6.83 15.33
C SER A 298 27.09 7.18 13.92
N TYR A 299 26.46 6.65 12.88
CA TYR A 299 26.93 6.73 11.50
C TYR A 299 25.87 7.24 10.50
N GLY A 300 24.62 6.79 10.62
CA GLY A 300 23.59 6.91 9.59
C GLY A 300 23.02 8.32 9.44
N THR A 301 22.58 8.64 8.25
CA THR A 301 21.87 9.87 7.89
C THR A 301 20.51 9.54 7.29
N ILE A 302 19.46 10.20 7.77
CA ILE A 302 18.14 10.19 7.17
C ILE A 302 17.96 11.47 6.37
N GLY A 303 17.58 11.34 5.10
CA GLY A 303 17.13 12.46 4.26
C GLY A 303 15.64 12.71 4.46
N LEU A 304 15.26 13.90 4.93
CA LEU A 304 13.86 14.23 5.17
C LEU A 304 13.56 15.64 4.68
N GLN A 305 12.73 15.76 3.66
CA GLN A 305 12.35 17.06 3.11
C GLN A 305 10.85 17.27 3.15
N LYS A 306 10.44 18.53 3.29
CA LYS A 306 9.06 18.99 3.24
C LYS A 306 8.65 19.27 1.80
N PRO A 307 7.78 18.47 1.17
CA PRO A 307 7.26 18.77 -0.16
C PRO A 307 6.38 20.02 -0.16
N PRO A 308 6.29 20.75 -1.28
CA PRO A 308 5.27 21.80 -1.42
C PRO A 308 3.87 21.23 -1.19
N THR A 309 3.02 21.96 -0.49
CA THR A 309 1.62 21.60 -0.18
C THR A 309 1.43 20.32 0.66
N ALA A 310 2.50 19.72 1.18
CA ALA A 310 2.49 18.45 1.90
C ALA A 310 3.53 18.41 3.03
N GLN A 311 3.67 17.28 3.71
CA GLN A 311 4.66 17.07 4.76
C GLN A 311 5.17 15.63 4.74
N ASN A 312 6.46 15.45 5.09
CA ASN A 312 7.04 14.15 5.43
C ASN A 312 7.50 14.15 6.89
N TYR A 313 7.47 13.01 7.54
CA TYR A 313 7.66 12.87 8.97
C TYR A 313 8.74 11.84 9.31
N ALA A 314 9.55 12.13 10.34
CA ALA A 314 10.44 11.18 10.99
C ALA A 314 10.20 11.25 12.50
N ILE A 315 9.61 10.21 13.06
CA ILE A 315 9.16 10.14 14.46
C ILE A 315 9.91 9.01 15.16
N GLY A 316 10.60 9.32 16.25
CA GLY A 316 11.34 8.35 17.08
C GLY A 316 12.52 7.67 16.36
N CYS A 317 12.95 8.20 15.21
CA CYS A 317 14.02 7.57 14.41
C CYS A 317 15.39 7.70 15.04
N LYS A 318 16.24 6.67 14.88
CA LYS A 318 17.63 6.62 15.33
C LYS A 318 18.55 6.89 14.14
N ALA A 319 19.30 7.98 14.20
CA ALA A 319 20.24 8.38 13.19
C ALA A 319 21.27 9.35 13.79
N LYS A 320 22.49 9.38 13.25
CA LYS A 320 23.47 10.42 13.56
C LYS A 320 22.96 11.79 13.13
N LYS A 321 22.27 11.84 11.98
CA LYS A 321 21.74 13.09 11.41
C LYS A 321 20.42 12.85 10.68
N ILE A 322 19.43 13.75 10.88
CA ILE A 322 18.26 13.89 10.01
C ILE A 322 18.39 15.25 9.32
N THR A 323 18.27 15.29 8.00
CA THR A 323 18.61 16.50 7.24
C THR A 323 17.69 16.75 6.05
N GLY A 324 17.41 18.03 5.76
CA GLY A 324 16.78 18.51 4.53
C GLY A 324 17.74 18.55 3.33
N ARG A 325 19.03 18.24 3.52
CA ARG A 325 20.07 18.25 2.47
C ARG A 325 20.73 16.88 2.34
N PRO A 326 20.00 15.83 1.92
CA PRO A 326 20.58 14.50 1.78
C PRO A 326 21.51 14.40 0.58
N VAL A 327 21.31 15.25 -0.44
CA VAL A 327 22.16 15.37 -1.64
C VAL A 327 22.60 16.82 -1.79
N SER A 328 23.81 17.03 -2.25
CA SER A 328 24.45 18.36 -2.27
C SER A 328 23.74 19.40 -3.14
N ALA A 329 23.00 18.97 -4.15
CA ALA A 329 22.27 19.85 -5.08
C ALA A 329 20.88 20.25 -4.60
N SER A 330 20.36 19.71 -3.49
CA SER A 330 19.01 20.00 -3.01
C SER A 330 19.01 20.74 -1.67
N ASP A 331 18.60 22.00 -1.70
CA ASP A 331 18.40 22.83 -0.50
C ASP A 331 16.92 23.01 -0.22
N PHE A 332 16.27 21.95 0.25
CA PHE A 332 14.86 21.98 0.59
C PHE A 332 14.64 22.04 2.11
N THR A 333 13.49 22.59 2.50
CA THR A 333 13.07 22.66 3.89
C THR A 333 13.04 21.27 4.51
N LEU A 334 13.58 21.15 5.73
CA LEU A 334 13.51 19.92 6.52
C LEU A 334 12.04 19.54 6.77
N GLY A 335 11.72 18.27 6.70
CA GLY A 335 10.44 17.71 7.10
C GLY A 335 10.22 17.77 8.61
N TYR A 336 9.12 17.23 9.10
CA TYR A 336 8.82 17.20 10.53
C TYR A 336 9.62 16.12 11.24
N VAL A 337 10.36 16.48 12.28
CA VAL A 337 11.18 15.57 13.09
C VAL A 337 10.74 15.64 14.55
N GLU A 338 10.51 14.49 15.15
CA GLU A 338 10.19 14.37 16.57
C GLU A 338 10.89 13.16 17.19
N GLY A 339 11.40 13.32 18.42
CA GLY A 339 11.94 12.21 19.21
C GLY A 339 13.20 11.56 18.64
N GLN A 340 14.00 12.23 17.82
CA GLN A 340 15.25 11.66 17.27
C GLN A 340 16.13 11.12 18.40
N ASN A 341 16.58 9.86 18.29
CA ASN A 341 17.45 9.15 19.24
C ASN A 341 16.87 9.03 20.66
N LYS A 342 15.57 9.24 20.84
CA LYS A 342 14.88 9.00 22.11
C LYS A 342 14.35 7.58 22.15
N GLU A 343 14.44 6.95 23.31
CA GLU A 343 13.83 5.65 23.57
C GLU A 343 12.38 5.81 24.05
N GLY A 344 11.60 4.73 24.00
CA GLY A 344 10.25 4.68 24.58
C GLY A 344 9.18 5.36 23.72
N LEU A 345 9.34 5.36 22.38
CA LEU A 345 8.27 5.84 21.48
C LEU A 345 7.00 4.99 21.63
N GLU A 346 5.89 5.65 21.92
CA GLU A 346 4.57 5.02 21.96
C GLU A 346 3.61 5.68 20.95
N PRO A 347 2.86 4.90 20.18
CA PRO A 347 2.96 3.43 20.08
C PRO A 347 4.28 3.01 19.41
N THR A 348 4.82 1.86 19.79
CA THR A 348 6.07 1.33 19.21
C THR A 348 5.97 1.14 17.70
N SER A 349 4.80 0.75 17.19
CA SER A 349 4.50 0.64 15.77
C SER A 349 3.22 1.42 15.43
N LEU A 350 3.34 2.34 14.50
CA LEU A 350 2.18 3.10 13.99
C LEU A 350 1.20 2.21 13.24
N TYR A 351 1.69 1.30 12.40
CA TYR A 351 0.87 0.38 11.63
C TYR A 351 0.02 -0.53 12.53
N LEU A 352 0.67 -1.15 13.53
CA LEU A 352 -0.01 -2.07 14.44
C LEU A 352 -1.04 -1.34 15.31
N ALA A 353 -0.73 -0.13 15.78
CA ALA A 353 -1.67 0.68 16.55
C ALA A 353 -2.90 1.07 15.70
N GLN A 354 -2.71 1.44 14.44
CA GLN A 354 -3.81 1.74 13.51
C GLN A 354 -4.63 0.49 13.19
N LEU A 355 -3.97 -0.67 13.02
CA LEU A 355 -4.65 -1.94 12.78
C LEU A 355 -5.50 -2.33 14.00
N GLN A 356 -4.93 -2.22 15.20
CA GLN A 356 -5.64 -2.47 16.45
C GLN A 356 -6.86 -1.54 16.61
N ALA A 357 -6.71 -0.24 16.35
CA ALA A 357 -7.80 0.71 16.43
C ALA A 357 -8.94 0.38 15.44
N ARG A 358 -8.61 -0.05 14.21
CA ARG A 358 -9.62 -0.53 13.24
C ARG A 358 -10.31 -1.79 13.71
N ASN A 359 -9.56 -2.77 14.20
CA ASN A 359 -10.12 -4.02 14.72
C ASN A 359 -10.99 -3.79 15.95
N GLN A 360 -10.61 -2.86 16.84
CA GLN A 360 -11.44 -2.48 17.99
C GLN A 360 -12.75 -1.79 17.55
N SER A 361 -12.70 -0.93 16.52
CA SER A 361 -13.92 -0.32 15.98
C SER A 361 -14.84 -1.34 15.29
N LEU A 362 -14.28 -2.42 14.75
CA LEU A 362 -15.03 -3.57 14.25
C LEU A 362 -15.50 -4.47 15.41
N ALA A 363 -14.68 -4.62 16.46
CA ALA A 363 -14.97 -5.44 17.65
C ALA A 363 -16.02 -4.81 18.58
N ILE A 364 -16.31 -3.52 18.50
CA ILE A 364 -17.45 -2.92 19.20
C ILE A 364 -18.78 -3.44 18.61
N GLN A 365 -18.76 -3.95 17.38
CA GLN A 365 -19.87 -4.74 16.80
C GLN A 365 -19.69 -6.25 17.01
N TYR A 366 -18.56 -6.68 17.53
CA TYR A 366 -18.19 -8.06 17.74
C TYR A 366 -17.97 -8.31 19.22
N THR A 367 -19.01 -8.72 19.93
CA THR A 367 -18.87 -9.33 21.25
C THR A 367 -18.70 -10.83 21.03
N PRO A 368 -17.46 -11.38 21.09
CA PRO A 368 -17.28 -12.82 21.02
C PRO A 368 -17.52 -13.36 22.43
N THR A 369 -18.75 -13.52 22.82
CA THR A 369 -19.10 -14.28 24.03
C THR A 369 -20.37 -15.05 23.84
N ALA A 370 -20.41 -15.92 22.84
CA ALA A 370 -21.13 -17.13 23.07
C ALA A 370 -20.15 -18.09 23.75
N SER A 371 -20.19 -18.20 25.05
CA SER A 371 -19.52 -19.25 25.82
C SER A 371 -20.02 -20.66 25.41
N LYS A 372 -20.92 -20.73 24.45
CA LYS A 372 -21.49 -21.96 23.86
C LYS A 372 -21.67 -21.74 22.34
N PRO A 373 -21.48 -22.80 21.54
CA PRO A 373 -21.75 -22.70 20.10
C PRO A 373 -23.22 -22.36 19.87
N LEU A 374 -23.50 -21.51 18.86
CA LEU A 374 -24.85 -21.11 18.46
C LEU A 374 -25.40 -21.99 17.32
N LEU A 375 -24.52 -22.70 16.65
CA LEU A 375 -24.82 -23.69 15.63
C LEU A 375 -24.02 -24.96 15.91
N SER A 376 -24.62 -26.11 15.63
CA SER A 376 -23.94 -27.42 15.62
C SER A 376 -24.07 -28.07 14.25
N ALA A 377 -22.96 -28.52 13.68
CA ALA A 377 -22.93 -29.21 12.39
C ALA A 377 -22.63 -30.71 12.61
N HIS A 378 -23.51 -31.60 12.12
CA HIS A 378 -23.33 -33.04 12.21
C HIS A 378 -24.07 -33.75 11.10
N ASN A 379 -23.42 -34.73 10.43
CA ASN A 379 -24.02 -35.63 9.43
C ASN A 379 -24.83 -34.90 8.33
N GLY A 380 -24.30 -33.81 7.78
CA GLY A 380 -24.96 -33.05 6.71
C GLY A 380 -26.18 -32.21 7.18
N LEU A 381 -26.26 -31.96 8.48
CA LEU A 381 -27.29 -31.15 9.10
C LEU A 381 -26.65 -30.05 9.94
N LEU A 382 -27.27 -28.88 9.93
CA LEU A 382 -26.91 -27.72 10.77
C LEU A 382 -28.06 -27.48 11.75
N THR A 383 -27.80 -27.61 13.03
CA THR A 383 -28.81 -27.38 14.09
C THR A 383 -28.61 -26.01 14.71
N VAL A 384 -29.66 -25.23 14.81
CA VAL A 384 -29.74 -23.93 15.47
C VAL A 384 -29.84 -24.17 16.99
N LEU A 385 -28.92 -23.58 17.76
CA LEU A 385 -28.83 -23.80 19.21
C LEU A 385 -29.38 -22.62 20.03
N SER A 386 -29.75 -21.52 19.36
CA SER A 386 -30.40 -20.33 19.95
C SER A 386 -31.28 -19.64 18.92
N ASP A 387 -32.36 -18.99 19.35
CA ASP A 387 -33.16 -18.15 18.45
C ASP A 387 -32.29 -17.04 17.84
N MET A 388 -32.48 -16.78 16.56
CA MET A 388 -31.75 -15.73 15.85
C MET A 388 -32.56 -15.07 14.76
N SER A 389 -32.36 -13.76 14.57
CA SER A 389 -33.10 -13.01 13.55
C SER A 389 -32.63 -13.38 12.14
N ASP A 390 -31.31 -13.50 11.95
CA ASP A 390 -30.72 -13.76 10.65
C ASP A 390 -29.46 -14.61 10.76
N MET A 391 -29.23 -15.41 9.74
CA MET A 391 -28.01 -16.18 9.53
C MET A 391 -27.54 -16.04 8.09
N VAL A 392 -26.25 -15.76 7.92
CA VAL A 392 -25.59 -15.80 6.61
C VAL A 392 -24.35 -16.68 6.70
N LEU A 393 -24.20 -17.64 5.79
CA LEU A 393 -23.02 -18.48 5.71
C LEU A 393 -22.14 -18.08 4.52
N TYR A 394 -20.85 -18.00 4.80
CA TYR A 394 -19.82 -17.76 3.81
C TYR A 394 -18.86 -18.93 3.78
N SER A 395 -18.45 -19.35 2.58
CA SER A 395 -17.35 -20.28 2.38
C SER A 395 -16.01 -19.64 2.74
N ALA A 396 -14.96 -20.42 2.88
CA ALA A 396 -13.63 -19.94 3.27
C ALA A 396 -13.05 -18.90 2.30
N ASP A 397 -13.47 -18.92 1.03
CA ASP A 397 -13.13 -17.94 0.01
C ASP A 397 -14.00 -16.67 0.03
N GLY A 398 -14.88 -16.52 1.03
CA GLY A 398 -15.72 -15.35 1.24
C GLY A 398 -17.00 -15.29 0.40
N LYS A 399 -17.35 -16.36 -0.32
CA LYS A 399 -18.58 -16.43 -1.10
C LYS A 399 -19.76 -16.71 -0.20
N LYS A 400 -20.83 -15.90 -0.29
CA LYS A 400 -22.12 -16.20 0.37
C LYS A 400 -22.73 -17.47 -0.23
N VAL A 401 -22.96 -18.47 0.61
CA VAL A 401 -23.46 -19.79 0.18
C VAL A 401 -24.86 -20.10 0.69
N TYR A 402 -25.27 -19.48 1.81
CA TYR A 402 -26.60 -19.69 2.39
C TYR A 402 -27.03 -18.47 3.19
N SER A 403 -28.35 -18.23 3.30
CA SER A 403 -28.93 -17.28 4.27
C SER A 403 -30.34 -17.68 4.66
N ALA A 404 -30.69 -17.41 5.91
CA ALA A 404 -32.03 -17.64 6.45
C ALA A 404 -32.33 -16.61 7.52
N SER A 405 -33.62 -16.28 7.72
CA SER A 405 -34.10 -15.35 8.71
C SER A 405 -35.12 -16.01 9.66
N HIS A 406 -35.29 -15.46 10.86
CA HIS A 406 -36.23 -15.92 11.87
C HIS A 406 -36.05 -17.40 12.26
N LEU A 407 -34.82 -17.78 12.58
CA LEU A 407 -34.45 -19.12 12.95
C LEU A 407 -34.74 -19.36 14.44
N GLN A 408 -35.37 -20.49 14.74
CA GLN A 408 -35.73 -20.88 16.12
C GLN A 408 -34.74 -21.92 16.65
N GLN A 409 -34.59 -21.94 17.96
CA GLN A 409 -33.78 -22.96 18.63
C GLN A 409 -34.32 -24.39 18.27
N ASN A 410 -33.39 -25.31 18.04
CA ASN A 410 -33.61 -26.69 17.59
C ASN A 410 -34.13 -26.83 16.14
N GLN A 411 -34.18 -25.73 15.37
CA GLN A 411 -34.42 -25.81 13.94
C GLN A 411 -33.25 -26.50 13.27
N VAL A 412 -33.55 -27.43 12.34
CA VAL A 412 -32.56 -28.19 11.59
C VAL A 412 -32.59 -27.78 10.13
N ILE A 413 -31.41 -27.51 9.58
CA ILE A 413 -31.20 -27.08 8.19
C ILE A 413 -30.36 -28.11 7.49
N SER A 414 -30.83 -28.62 6.35
CA SER A 414 -30.03 -29.51 5.49
C SER A 414 -28.86 -28.77 4.86
N THR A 415 -27.69 -29.36 4.89
CA THR A 415 -26.48 -28.81 4.25
C THR A 415 -26.17 -29.42 2.89
N SER A 416 -27.16 -30.05 2.23
CA SER A 416 -27.01 -30.70 0.91
C SER A 416 -26.53 -29.73 -0.21
N TRP A 417 -26.62 -28.42 0.00
CA TRP A 417 -26.11 -27.38 -0.86
C TRP A 417 -24.61 -27.09 -0.64
N ALA A 418 -24.01 -27.59 0.45
CA ALA A 418 -22.62 -27.33 0.81
C ALA A 418 -21.71 -28.46 0.34
N THR A 419 -20.47 -28.09 -0.01
CA THR A 419 -19.36 -29.02 -0.15
C THR A 419 -18.64 -29.18 1.19
N ASN A 420 -17.99 -30.34 1.42
CA ASN A 420 -17.20 -30.52 2.63
C ASN A 420 -16.13 -29.42 2.73
N GLY A 421 -16.10 -28.71 3.85
CA GLY A 421 -15.17 -27.61 4.01
C GLY A 421 -15.46 -26.72 5.22
N MET A 422 -14.69 -25.63 5.31
CA MET A 422 -14.81 -24.64 6.36
C MET A 422 -15.74 -23.50 5.91
N TYR A 423 -16.63 -23.10 6.81
CA TYR A 423 -17.57 -21.99 6.62
C TYR A 423 -17.55 -21.05 7.81
N PHE A 424 -17.95 -19.80 7.58
CA PHE A 424 -18.14 -18.80 8.60
C PHE A 424 -19.62 -18.42 8.65
N ALA A 425 -20.25 -18.66 9.79
CA ALA A 425 -21.64 -18.29 10.05
C ALA A 425 -21.69 -16.91 10.72
N TYR A 426 -22.37 -15.97 10.09
CA TYR A 426 -22.69 -14.66 10.61
C TYR A 426 -24.13 -14.73 11.16
N LEU A 427 -24.28 -14.60 12.46
CA LEU A 427 -25.49 -14.86 13.21
C LEU A 427 -25.95 -13.59 13.91
N TYR A 428 -27.17 -13.17 13.71
CA TYR A 428 -27.75 -11.99 14.34
C TYR A 428 -28.75 -12.41 15.42
N ILE A 429 -28.47 -12.04 16.68
CA ILE A 429 -29.30 -12.30 17.86
C ILE A 429 -29.46 -10.96 18.59
N ASP A 430 -30.69 -10.51 18.84
CA ASP A 430 -30.98 -9.26 19.55
C ASP A 430 -30.20 -8.05 19.01
N ASN A 431 -30.10 -7.92 17.68
CA ASN A 431 -29.34 -6.89 16.98
C ASN A 431 -27.80 -6.96 17.20
N GLN A 432 -27.30 -8.04 17.76
CA GLN A 432 -25.86 -8.29 17.88
C GLN A 432 -25.40 -9.32 16.86
N LEU A 433 -24.22 -9.07 16.26
CA LEU A 433 -23.58 -10.00 15.32
C LEU A 433 -22.66 -10.95 16.05
N TYR A 434 -22.83 -12.24 15.81
CA TYR A 434 -21.91 -13.32 16.23
C TYR A 434 -21.33 -13.99 14.99
N ILE A 435 -20.08 -14.39 15.06
CA ILE A 435 -19.45 -15.16 14.00
C ILE A 435 -18.99 -16.50 14.58
N GLN A 436 -19.44 -17.59 13.97
CA GLN A 436 -19.03 -18.93 14.35
C GLN A 436 -18.41 -19.65 13.16
N LYS A 437 -17.24 -20.25 13.38
CA LYS A 437 -16.62 -21.16 12.41
C LYS A 437 -17.33 -22.50 12.51
N ILE A 438 -17.74 -23.05 11.37
CA ILE A 438 -18.34 -24.38 11.24
C ILE A 438 -17.60 -25.18 10.17
N VAL A 439 -17.59 -26.50 10.32
CA VAL A 439 -17.08 -27.43 9.32
C VAL A 439 -18.25 -28.30 8.89
N LEU A 440 -18.55 -28.29 7.60
CA LEU A 440 -19.62 -29.09 6.99
C LEU A 440 -19.01 -30.24 6.19
#